data_47e950e9912a421e028221156488c721
#
_entry.id   47e950e9912a421e028221156488c721
#
_cell.length_a   1.000
_cell.length_b   1.000
_cell.length_c   1.000
_cell.angle_alpha   90.00
_cell.angle_beta   90.00
_cell.angle_gamma   90.00
#
_symmetry.space_group_name_H-M   'P 1'
#
loop_
_entity.id
_entity.type
_entity.pdbx_description
1 polymer ?
#
loop_
_entity_poly.entity_id
_entity_poly.type
_entity_poly.pdbx_seq_one_letter_code
_entity_poly.pdbx_strand_id
1 'polypeptide(L)'
;MPCVSWPHLPSNTHPVAESRDIKIDQVVIGSCTNGRIEDMRAAAEVLCGRTVADGVRCIVIPATQGVWLQCVHEGLMDIFINAHCVVSTPTCGPCLGGYMGILAAGERCVSTTNRNFVGRMGDPTSEVYLANPAVAAASAVAGHIALPEDLR
;
A
#
# COMPACT_ATOMS: atom_id res chain seq x y z
N MET A 1 -1.19 -10.10 -16.50
CA MET A 1 -2.26 -10.21 -15.47
C MET A 1 -1.69 -9.77 -14.13
N PRO A 2 -2.29 -8.80 -13.42
CA PRO A 2 -1.80 -8.36 -12.12
C PRO A 2 -1.89 -9.47 -11.08
N CYS A 3 -0.84 -9.57 -10.26
CA CYS A 3 -0.71 -10.59 -9.23
C CYS A 3 -0.45 -9.95 -7.87
N VAL A 4 -0.72 -10.72 -6.82
CA VAL A 4 -0.43 -10.41 -5.43
C VAL A 4 0.29 -11.57 -4.79
N SER A 5 1.31 -11.30 -4.00
CA SER A 5 1.99 -12.34 -3.22
C SER A 5 1.32 -12.48 -1.86
N TRP A 6 0.81 -13.67 -1.59
CA TRP A 6 0.16 -13.99 -0.32
C TRP A 6 1.19 -14.23 0.79
N PRO A 7 0.80 -14.09 2.04
CA PRO A 7 1.65 -14.43 3.17
C PRO A 7 2.06 -15.91 3.13
N HIS A 8 3.26 -16.26 3.55
CA HIS A 8 4.31 -15.44 4.14
C HIS A 8 5.59 -15.55 3.30
N LEU A 9 5.44 -15.70 1.98
CA LEU A 9 6.55 -15.81 1.03
C LEU A 9 6.26 -14.94 -0.20
N PRO A 10 7.25 -14.17 -0.71
CA PRO A 10 7.06 -13.39 -1.94
C PRO A 10 6.74 -14.26 -3.16
N SER A 11 7.19 -15.52 -3.17
CA SER A 11 6.93 -16.49 -4.25
C SER A 11 5.51 -17.09 -4.22
N ASN A 12 4.76 -16.90 -3.13
CA ASN A 12 3.37 -17.35 -3.03
C ASN A 12 2.43 -16.42 -3.80
N THR A 13 2.56 -16.43 -5.11
CA THR A 13 1.94 -15.47 -6.02
C THR A 13 0.65 -16.00 -6.63
N HIS A 14 -0.41 -15.20 -6.50
CA HIS A 14 -1.74 -15.48 -7.01
C HIS A 14 -2.26 -14.33 -7.89
N PRO A 15 -3.13 -14.60 -8.87
CA PRO A 15 -3.85 -13.55 -9.57
C PRO A 15 -4.69 -12.71 -8.60
N VAL A 16 -4.75 -11.40 -8.80
CA VAL A 16 -5.60 -10.52 -7.98
C VAL A 16 -7.06 -10.97 -8.00
N ALA A 17 -7.52 -11.50 -9.13
CA ALA A 17 -8.89 -12.01 -9.28
C ALA A 17 -9.29 -13.07 -8.24
N GLU A 18 -8.33 -13.87 -7.77
CA GLU A 18 -8.54 -14.91 -6.75
C GLU A 18 -8.52 -14.35 -5.31
N SER A 19 -8.17 -13.09 -5.16
CA SER A 19 -7.94 -12.47 -3.85
C SER A 19 -9.01 -11.43 -3.48
N ARG A 20 -10.03 -11.22 -4.32
CA ARG A 20 -11.05 -10.16 -4.14
C ARG A 20 -11.87 -10.28 -2.86
N ASP A 21 -11.98 -11.46 -2.29
CA ASP A 21 -12.71 -11.70 -1.04
C ASP A 21 -11.89 -11.38 0.22
N ILE A 22 -10.61 -11.05 0.06
CA ILE A 22 -9.70 -10.78 1.17
C ILE A 22 -9.87 -9.33 1.61
N LYS A 23 -10.54 -9.12 2.74
CA LYS A 23 -10.66 -7.81 3.38
C LYS A 23 -9.34 -7.40 4.01
N ILE A 24 -9.05 -6.12 3.96
CA ILE A 24 -7.80 -5.55 4.47
C ILE A 24 -8.04 -4.42 5.47
N ASP A 25 -7.07 -4.20 6.33
CA ASP A 25 -7.09 -3.17 7.38
C ASP A 25 -6.13 -2.02 7.08
N GLN A 26 -5.09 -2.28 6.29
CA GLN A 26 -4.05 -1.31 5.99
C GLN A 26 -3.49 -1.50 4.58
N VAL A 27 -3.05 -0.38 4.01
CA VAL A 27 -2.27 -0.35 2.77
C VAL A 27 -1.03 0.51 3.00
N VAL A 28 0.13 0.01 2.54
CA VAL A 28 1.40 0.75 2.57
C VAL A 28 1.91 0.90 1.14
N ILE A 29 2.04 2.14 0.69
CA ILE A 29 2.53 2.47 -0.64
C ILE A 29 3.87 3.17 -0.51
N GLY A 30 4.90 2.61 -1.12
CA GLY A 30 6.22 3.23 -1.19
C GLY A 30 7.28 2.50 -0.39
N SER A 31 7.98 3.22 0.46
CA SER A 31 9.21 2.87 1.16
C SER A 31 10.48 3.08 0.30
N CYS A 32 11.64 2.77 0.85
CA CYS A 32 12.93 3.04 0.18
C CYS A 32 13.13 2.29 -1.14
N THR A 33 12.47 1.14 -1.34
CA THR A 33 12.61 0.32 -2.55
C THR A 33 11.56 0.64 -3.61
N ASN A 34 10.32 0.92 -3.21
CA ASN A 34 9.16 1.04 -4.09
C ASN A 34 8.39 2.36 -3.92
N GLY A 35 9.06 3.40 -3.43
CA GLY A 35 8.54 4.75 -3.31
C GLY A 35 9.12 5.70 -4.34
N ARG A 36 9.44 5.22 -5.54
CA ARG A 36 9.94 6.05 -6.64
C ARG A 36 8.83 6.92 -7.20
N ILE A 37 9.20 7.93 -7.97
CA ILE A 37 8.19 8.87 -8.51
C ILE A 37 7.17 8.17 -9.41
N GLU A 38 7.58 7.17 -10.18
CA GLU A 38 6.70 6.38 -11.03
C GLU A 38 5.66 5.61 -10.20
N ASP A 39 6.09 5.06 -9.07
CA ASP A 39 5.20 4.35 -8.13
C ASP A 39 4.19 5.31 -7.51
N MET A 40 4.64 6.50 -7.13
CA MET A 40 3.78 7.56 -6.58
C MET A 40 2.76 8.03 -7.60
N ARG A 41 3.17 8.24 -8.85
CA ARG A 41 2.26 8.61 -9.95
C ARG A 41 1.21 7.54 -10.20
N ALA A 42 1.61 6.26 -10.26
CA ALA A 42 0.69 5.14 -10.48
C ALA A 42 -0.36 5.04 -9.36
N ALA A 43 0.05 5.18 -8.11
CA ALA A 43 -0.87 5.18 -6.98
C ALA A 43 -1.81 6.41 -7.00
N ALA A 44 -1.28 7.60 -7.29
CA ALA A 44 -2.06 8.83 -7.35
C ALA A 44 -3.10 8.80 -8.47
N GLU A 45 -2.78 8.21 -9.62
CA GLU A 45 -3.73 8.05 -10.72
C GLU A 45 -4.98 7.26 -10.29
N VAL A 46 -4.78 6.19 -9.52
CA VAL A 46 -5.89 5.38 -9.00
C VAL A 46 -6.67 6.12 -7.91
N LEU A 47 -5.99 6.84 -7.03
CA LEU A 47 -6.59 7.54 -5.89
C LEU A 47 -7.26 8.87 -6.27
N CYS A 48 -6.94 9.43 -7.41
CA CYS A 48 -7.46 10.74 -7.85
C CYS A 48 -8.99 10.74 -7.91
N GLY A 49 -9.61 11.65 -7.15
CA GLY A 49 -11.06 11.76 -7.07
C GLY A 49 -11.77 10.67 -6.26
N ARG A 50 -11.01 9.82 -5.57
CA ARG A 50 -11.52 8.75 -4.72
C ARG A 50 -11.07 8.92 -3.28
N THR A 51 -11.68 8.19 -2.37
CA THR A 51 -11.30 8.15 -0.96
C THR A 51 -11.04 6.73 -0.50
N VAL A 52 -10.11 6.57 0.44
CA VAL A 52 -9.80 5.29 1.09
C VAL A 52 -11.04 4.79 1.84
N ALA A 53 -11.30 3.49 1.78
CA ALA A 53 -12.43 2.86 2.46
C ALA A 53 -12.38 3.10 3.98
N ASP A 54 -13.57 3.22 4.57
CA ASP A 54 -13.69 3.34 6.02
C ASP A 54 -13.07 2.11 6.71
N GLY A 55 -12.29 2.37 7.77
CA GLY A 55 -11.59 1.33 8.51
C GLY A 55 -10.27 0.88 7.90
N VAL A 56 -9.87 1.40 6.75
CA VAL A 56 -8.56 1.13 6.12
C VAL A 56 -7.60 2.30 6.37
N ARG A 57 -6.41 1.99 6.84
CA ARG A 57 -5.31 2.95 6.95
C ARG A 57 -4.47 2.87 5.67
N CYS A 58 -4.36 3.95 4.92
CA CYS A 58 -3.47 4.02 3.76
C CYS A 58 -2.30 4.94 4.07
N ILE A 59 -1.10 4.38 4.08
CA ILE A 59 0.14 5.09 4.40
C ILE A 59 0.98 5.21 3.13
N VAL A 60 1.37 6.42 2.76
CA VAL A 60 2.18 6.71 1.58
C VAL A 60 3.55 7.22 2.02
N ILE A 61 4.61 6.55 1.55
CA ILE A 61 5.99 6.84 1.96
C ILE A 61 6.87 6.99 0.71
N PRO A 62 7.18 8.22 0.27
CA PRO A 62 8.15 8.44 -0.81
C PRO A 62 9.54 7.91 -0.45
N ALA A 63 10.32 7.46 -1.43
CA ALA A 63 11.60 6.81 -1.18
C ALA A 63 12.68 7.76 -0.65
N THR A 64 12.68 9.01 -1.10
CA THR A 64 13.69 10.02 -0.75
C THR A 64 13.08 11.40 -0.61
N GLN A 65 13.82 12.33 0.01
CA GLN A 65 13.42 13.74 0.09
C GLN A 65 13.22 14.36 -1.28
N GLY A 66 14.07 13.99 -2.26
CA GLY A 66 13.93 14.47 -3.64
C GLY A 66 12.64 14.01 -4.29
N VAL A 67 12.27 12.74 -4.12
CA VAL A 67 10.98 12.22 -4.60
C VAL A 67 9.81 12.89 -3.88
N TRP A 68 9.92 13.09 -2.57
CA TRP A 68 8.89 13.79 -1.81
C TRP A 68 8.64 15.19 -2.35
N LEU A 69 9.71 15.96 -2.55
CA LEU A 69 9.62 17.32 -3.13
C LEU A 69 9.03 17.29 -4.54
N GLN A 70 9.41 16.32 -5.36
CA GLN A 70 8.85 16.15 -6.70
C GLN A 70 7.34 15.83 -6.64
N CYS A 71 6.91 14.98 -5.72
CA CYS A 71 5.48 14.72 -5.49
C CYS A 71 4.71 16.00 -5.12
N VAL A 72 5.32 16.88 -4.31
CA VAL A 72 4.72 18.18 -3.97
C VAL A 72 4.57 19.05 -5.22
N HIS A 73 5.62 19.17 -6.03
CA HIS A 73 5.59 19.98 -7.25
C HIS A 73 4.61 19.46 -8.30
N GLU A 74 4.41 18.15 -8.37
CA GLU A 74 3.47 17.54 -9.31
C GLU A 74 2.02 17.49 -8.79
N GLY A 75 1.76 17.94 -7.57
CA GLY A 75 0.43 17.91 -6.95
C GLY A 75 -0.02 16.55 -6.46
N LEU A 76 0.88 15.55 -6.40
CA LEU A 76 0.53 14.19 -5.97
C LEU A 76 0.17 14.14 -4.47
N MET A 77 0.80 15.01 -3.66
CA MET A 77 0.50 15.08 -2.22
C MET A 77 -0.94 15.52 -1.96
N ASP A 78 -1.43 16.48 -2.74
CA ASP A 78 -2.83 16.92 -2.65
C ASP A 78 -3.78 15.77 -2.95
N ILE A 79 -3.47 14.94 -3.96
CA ILE A 79 -4.25 13.76 -4.31
C ILE A 79 -4.29 12.77 -3.14
N PHE A 80 -3.14 12.45 -2.54
CA PHE A 80 -3.06 11.52 -1.42
C PHE A 80 -3.81 12.02 -0.18
N ILE A 81 -3.65 13.30 0.16
CA ILE A 81 -4.30 13.91 1.32
C ILE A 81 -5.81 13.96 1.11
N ASN A 82 -6.27 14.37 -0.07
CA ASN A 82 -7.70 14.39 -0.40
C ASN A 82 -8.33 13.00 -0.45
N ALA A 83 -7.54 11.96 -0.75
CA ALA A 83 -7.97 10.58 -0.69
C ALA A 83 -7.98 10.00 0.74
N HIS A 84 -7.64 10.80 1.74
CA HIS A 84 -7.53 10.42 3.16
C HIS A 84 -6.38 9.46 3.46
N CYS A 85 -5.30 9.54 2.70
CA CYS A 85 -4.05 8.84 3.02
C CYS A 85 -3.25 9.58 4.08
N VAL A 86 -2.48 8.84 4.87
CA VAL A 86 -1.42 9.40 5.73
C VAL A 86 -0.16 9.51 4.89
N VAL A 87 0.32 10.72 4.64
CA VAL A 87 1.56 10.95 3.90
C VAL A 87 2.70 11.14 4.88
N SER A 88 3.70 10.27 4.81
CA SER A 88 4.90 10.33 5.66
C SER A 88 6.07 10.94 4.92
N THR A 89 7.01 11.49 5.69
CA THR A 89 8.36 11.73 5.20
C THR A 89 9.06 10.41 4.85
N PRO A 90 10.12 10.43 4.03
CA PRO A 90 10.88 9.22 3.70
C PRO A 90 11.38 8.51 4.96
N THR A 91 10.97 7.25 5.11
CA THR A 91 11.31 6.40 6.26
C THR A 91 11.04 4.94 5.89
N CYS A 92 11.51 4.01 6.70
CA CYS A 92 11.12 2.60 6.58
C CYS A 92 9.65 2.37 6.94
N GLY A 93 9.04 3.23 7.74
CA GLY A 93 7.64 3.06 8.16
C GLY A 93 7.40 1.70 8.82
N PRO A 94 6.30 1.03 8.49
CA PRO A 94 5.98 -0.29 9.03
C PRO A 94 6.81 -1.43 8.41
N CYS A 95 7.59 -1.16 7.36
CA CYS A 95 8.33 -2.19 6.61
C CYS A 95 9.23 -3.07 7.48
N LEU A 96 9.78 -2.54 8.57
CA LEU A 96 10.61 -3.29 9.51
C LEU A 96 9.88 -3.71 10.80
N GLY A 97 8.63 -3.31 10.98
CA GLY A 97 7.85 -3.59 12.20
C GLY A 97 8.20 -2.72 13.39
N GLY A 98 8.91 -1.62 13.20
CA GLY A 98 9.44 -0.79 14.28
C GLY A 98 9.00 0.68 14.32
N TYR A 99 8.20 1.10 13.36
CA TYR A 99 7.72 2.48 13.26
C TYR A 99 6.30 2.50 12.71
N MET A 100 5.58 3.59 12.78
CA MET A 100 4.17 3.81 12.46
C MET A 100 3.53 2.75 11.53
N GLY A 101 2.25 2.45 11.73
CA GLY A 101 1.53 1.49 10.89
C GLY A 101 1.85 0.03 11.23
N ILE A 102 2.34 -0.24 12.43
CA ILE A 102 2.58 -1.60 12.92
C ILE A 102 1.25 -2.34 13.00
N LEU A 103 1.20 -3.55 12.44
CA LEU A 103 0.00 -4.36 12.39
C LEU A 103 -0.27 -5.04 13.74
N ALA A 104 -1.52 -5.00 14.15
CA ALA A 104 -2.02 -5.76 15.29
C ALA A 104 -2.32 -7.21 14.92
N ALA A 105 -2.65 -8.03 15.91
CA ALA A 105 -3.00 -9.43 15.71
C ALA A 105 -4.15 -9.58 14.70
N GLY A 106 -3.95 -10.43 13.71
CA GLY A 106 -4.94 -10.76 12.69
C GLY A 106 -5.19 -9.68 11.63
N GLU A 107 -4.54 -8.52 11.71
CA GLU A 107 -4.68 -7.48 10.70
C GLU A 107 -4.05 -7.88 9.36
N ARG A 108 -4.64 -7.42 8.27
CA ARG A 108 -4.19 -7.67 6.89
C ARG A 108 -3.77 -6.37 6.22
N CYS A 109 -2.60 -6.40 5.60
CA CYS A 109 -2.02 -5.26 4.91
C CYS A 109 -1.67 -5.62 3.46
N VAL A 110 -2.02 -4.76 2.52
CA VAL A 110 -1.46 -4.79 1.16
C VAL A 110 -0.31 -3.79 1.12
N SER A 111 0.84 -4.23 0.66
CA SER A 111 2.06 -3.44 0.68
C SER A 111 2.81 -3.50 -0.64
N THR A 112 3.42 -2.39 -1.04
CA THR A 112 4.36 -2.35 -2.16
C THR A 112 5.80 -2.59 -1.74
N THR A 113 6.07 -2.90 -0.46
CA THR A 113 7.39 -3.28 0.03
C THR A 113 7.82 -4.64 -0.53
N ASN A 114 8.97 -5.15 -0.13
CA ASN A 114 9.58 -6.31 -0.78
C ASN A 114 9.62 -7.59 0.06
N ARG A 115 9.05 -7.59 1.26
CA ARG A 115 9.07 -8.72 2.19
C ARG A 115 7.74 -8.87 2.92
N ASN A 116 7.30 -10.13 3.10
CA ASN A 116 6.03 -10.45 3.77
C ASN A 116 6.12 -11.67 4.70
N PHE A 117 7.30 -11.97 5.22
CA PHE A 117 7.48 -13.09 6.16
C PHE A 117 6.71 -12.82 7.48
N VAL A 118 6.52 -13.88 8.26
CA VAL A 118 5.79 -13.83 9.55
C VAL A 118 6.33 -12.71 10.46
N GLY A 119 5.43 -11.83 10.91
CA GLY A 119 5.78 -10.74 11.83
C GLY A 119 6.52 -9.57 11.18
N ARG A 120 6.66 -9.53 9.85
CA ARG A 120 7.44 -8.49 9.16
C ARG A 120 7.00 -7.06 9.51
N MET A 121 5.70 -6.82 9.64
CA MET A 121 5.15 -5.49 9.90
C MET A 121 4.47 -5.37 11.27
N GLY A 122 4.70 -6.29 12.19
CA GLY A 122 4.13 -6.26 13.53
C GLY A 122 3.84 -7.61 14.13
N ASP A 123 2.60 -7.86 14.51
CA ASP A 123 2.19 -9.09 15.16
C ASP A 123 2.45 -10.32 14.26
N PRO A 124 2.94 -11.45 14.82
CA PRO A 124 3.17 -12.67 14.03
C PRO A 124 1.93 -13.26 13.36
N THR A 125 0.73 -12.94 13.86
CA THR A 125 -0.55 -13.40 13.27
C THR A 125 -1.07 -12.45 12.19
N SER A 126 -0.43 -11.30 11.98
CA SER A 126 -0.77 -10.40 10.89
C SER A 126 -0.32 -10.95 9.54
N GLU A 127 -1.00 -10.51 8.49
CA GLU A 127 -0.77 -10.98 7.13
C GLU A 127 -0.39 -9.80 6.22
N VAL A 128 0.70 -9.94 5.48
CA VAL A 128 1.16 -8.94 4.51
C VAL A 128 1.10 -9.52 3.10
N TYR A 129 0.37 -8.85 2.23
CA TYR A 129 0.21 -9.17 0.82
C TYR A 129 1.03 -8.17 -0.01
N LEU A 130 1.92 -8.67 -0.87
CA LEU A 130 2.74 -7.80 -1.72
C LEU A 130 2.06 -7.56 -3.06
N ALA A 131 1.95 -6.31 -3.47
CA ALA A 131 1.33 -5.89 -4.72
C ALA A 131 2.05 -4.69 -5.34
N ASN A 132 1.71 -4.37 -6.58
CA ASN A 132 2.18 -3.14 -7.21
C ASN A 132 1.40 -1.90 -6.70
N PRO A 133 1.88 -0.68 -6.95
CA PRO A 133 1.24 0.53 -6.45
C PRO A 133 -0.22 0.72 -6.89
N ALA A 134 -0.56 0.36 -8.12
CA ALA A 134 -1.92 0.51 -8.64
C ALA A 134 -2.91 -0.44 -7.94
N VAL A 135 -2.52 -1.70 -7.73
CA VAL A 135 -3.31 -2.69 -6.97
C VAL A 135 -3.43 -2.28 -5.51
N ALA A 136 -2.35 -1.81 -4.90
CA ALA A 136 -2.36 -1.35 -3.52
C ALA A 136 -3.32 -0.15 -3.34
N ALA A 137 -3.25 0.84 -4.22
CA ALA A 137 -4.14 1.99 -4.20
C ALA A 137 -5.62 1.59 -4.43
N ALA A 138 -5.89 0.71 -5.40
CA ALA A 138 -7.23 0.19 -5.65
C ALA A 138 -7.78 -0.55 -4.44
N SER A 139 -6.96 -1.37 -3.78
CA SER A 139 -7.33 -2.11 -2.58
C SER A 139 -7.67 -1.17 -1.40
N ALA A 140 -6.92 -0.07 -1.26
CA ALA A 140 -7.21 0.95 -0.24
C ALA A 140 -8.60 1.57 -0.43
N VAL A 141 -8.99 1.85 -1.67
CA VAL A 141 -10.32 2.42 -1.99
C VAL A 141 -11.42 1.38 -1.79
N ALA A 142 -11.20 0.14 -2.20
CA ALA A 142 -12.19 -0.92 -2.12
C ALA A 142 -12.38 -1.50 -0.70
N GLY A 143 -11.35 -1.46 0.15
CA GLY A 143 -11.36 -2.12 1.47
C GLY A 143 -11.05 -3.62 1.42
N HIS A 144 -10.76 -4.14 0.25
CA HIS A 144 -10.33 -5.52 -0.01
C HIS A 144 -9.34 -5.52 -1.17
N ILE A 145 -8.69 -6.65 -1.43
CA ILE A 145 -7.76 -6.74 -2.57
C ILE A 145 -8.53 -6.55 -3.88
N ALA A 146 -8.14 -5.57 -4.67
CA ALA A 146 -8.86 -5.15 -5.89
C ALA A 146 -7.93 -4.66 -6.99
N LEU A 147 -8.44 -4.68 -8.21
CA LEU A 147 -7.84 -4.04 -9.38
C LEU A 147 -8.40 -2.62 -9.57
N PRO A 148 -7.66 -1.71 -10.24
CA PRO A 148 -8.19 -0.39 -10.56
C PRO A 148 -9.51 -0.42 -11.35
N GLU A 149 -9.68 -1.38 -12.24
CA GLU A 149 -10.92 -1.57 -13.02
C GLU A 149 -12.12 -2.03 -12.18
N ASP A 150 -11.90 -2.51 -10.97
CA ASP A 150 -12.97 -2.91 -10.04
C ASP A 150 -13.62 -1.69 -9.35
N LEU A 151 -13.02 -0.49 -9.46
CA LEU A 151 -13.45 0.76 -8.79
C LEU A 151 -14.48 1.58 -9.60
N ARG A 152 -15.32 0.95 -10.37
CA ARG A 152 -16.32 1.65 -11.20
C ARG A 152 -17.55 2.06 -10.42
#